data_b3abfe3eccaaf5bc12c4005fb50a57f3
#
_entry.id   b3abfe3eccaaf5bc12c4005fb50a57f3
#
_cell.length_a   1.000
_cell.length_b   1.000
_cell.length_c   1.000
_cell.angle_alpha   90.00
_cell.angle_beta   90.00
_cell.angle_gamma   90.00
#
_symmetry.space_group_name_H-M   'P 1'
#
loop_
_entity.id
_entity.type
_entity.pdbx_description
1 polymer ?
#
loop_
_entity_poly.entity_id
_entity_poly.type
_entity_poly.pdbx_seq_one_letter_code
_entity_poly.pdbx_strand_id
1 'polypeptide(L)'
;MSYVVARMQKLKADNLVGLGNHDQRKTTNHSNEDIDVSRSHLNYDLVAGRTDNFKTDIEAYINENKASKRAVRKDAVLVNEWVLTSDKSFFDKLSDDETKRYFETVKEYFADNFGDENIRYAVVHMDEKTPHMHMGIVPFDDDKKL
;
A
#
# COMPACT_ATOMS: atom_id res chain seq x y z
N MET A 1 16.23 10.03 -18.95
CA MET A 1 16.05 8.58 -18.75
C MET A 1 15.16 8.34 -17.53
N SER A 2 14.11 7.57 -17.70
CA SER A 2 13.21 7.23 -16.59
C SER A 2 13.71 5.99 -15.85
N TYR A 3 13.37 5.88 -14.56
CA TYR A 3 13.76 4.77 -13.69
C TYR A 3 12.60 4.37 -12.80
N VAL A 4 12.62 3.12 -12.36
CA VAL A 4 11.64 2.58 -11.42
C VAL A 4 12.21 2.67 -10.01
N VAL A 5 11.39 3.12 -9.07
CA VAL A 5 11.73 3.16 -7.66
C VAL A 5 10.83 2.18 -6.90
N ALA A 6 11.45 1.30 -6.13
CA ALA A 6 10.74 0.38 -5.25
C ALA A 6 11.47 0.36 -3.91
N ARG A 7 10.80 0.83 -2.86
CA ARG A 7 11.34 0.85 -1.50
C ARG A 7 10.38 0.16 -0.56
N MET A 8 10.91 -0.59 0.40
CA MET A 8 10.11 -1.38 1.32
C MET A 8 10.46 -1.05 2.77
N GLN A 9 9.43 -0.98 3.61
CA GLN A 9 9.59 -0.88 5.06
C GLN A 9 8.71 -1.92 5.75
N LYS A 10 9.17 -2.38 6.91
CA LYS A 10 8.44 -3.34 7.73
C LYS A 10 7.56 -2.60 8.71
N LEU A 11 6.29 -2.98 8.80
CA LEU A 11 5.32 -2.34 9.67
C LEU A 11 4.79 -3.32 10.70
N LYS A 12 4.68 -2.84 11.94
CA LYS A 12 4.07 -3.56 13.07
C LYS A 12 2.66 -3.02 13.31
N ALA A 13 1.90 -3.69 14.17
CA ALA A 13 0.53 -3.30 14.48
C ALA A 13 0.42 -1.82 14.89
N ASP A 14 1.35 -1.32 15.68
CA ASP A 14 1.35 0.07 16.16
C ASP A 14 1.44 1.12 15.05
N ASN A 15 1.97 0.75 13.88
CA ASN A 15 2.15 1.66 12.76
C ASN A 15 0.92 1.76 11.86
N LEU A 16 0.03 0.77 11.91
CA LEU A 16 -1.00 0.61 10.86
C LEU A 16 -2.14 1.64 10.94
N VAL A 17 -2.53 2.08 12.13
CA VAL A 17 -3.61 3.08 12.24
C VAL A 17 -3.16 4.43 11.69
N GLY A 18 -2.02 4.92 12.15
CA GLY A 18 -1.48 6.20 11.70
C GLY A 18 -1.18 6.20 10.21
N LEU A 19 -0.55 5.13 9.72
CA LEU A 19 -0.24 4.99 8.30
C LEU A 19 -1.51 4.90 7.46
N GLY A 20 -2.50 4.12 7.90
CA GLY A 20 -3.78 4.01 7.21
C GLY A 20 -4.49 5.34 7.11
N ASN A 21 -4.50 6.11 8.18
CA ASN A 21 -5.09 7.46 8.17
C ASN A 21 -4.36 8.39 7.21
N HIS A 22 -3.03 8.31 7.16
CA HIS A 22 -2.21 9.11 6.25
C HIS A 22 -2.44 8.69 4.80
N ASP A 23 -2.36 7.40 4.51
CA ASP A 23 -2.49 6.87 3.14
C ASP A 23 -3.89 7.13 2.57
N GLN A 24 -4.93 7.07 3.41
CA GLN A 24 -6.31 7.33 3.01
C GLN A 24 -6.70 8.81 3.12
N ARG A 25 -5.77 9.67 3.52
CA ARG A 25 -6.01 11.11 3.70
C ARG A 25 -7.19 11.41 4.65
N LYS A 26 -7.29 10.66 5.74
CA LYS A 26 -8.31 10.88 6.79
C LYS A 26 -8.03 12.11 7.63
N THR A 27 -6.79 12.60 7.61
CA THR A 27 -6.38 13.84 8.28
C THR A 27 -6.07 14.90 7.24
N THR A 28 -6.24 16.17 7.60
CA THR A 28 -5.96 17.31 6.70
C THR A 28 -4.66 18.02 7.05
N ASN A 29 -4.08 17.70 8.20
CA ASN A 29 -2.82 18.31 8.65
C ASN A 29 -1.66 17.37 8.33
N HIS A 30 -0.96 17.67 7.24
CA HIS A 30 0.15 16.87 6.75
C HIS A 30 1.48 17.55 7.00
N SER A 31 2.48 16.78 7.44
CA SER A 31 3.86 17.26 7.57
C SER A 31 4.54 17.44 6.22
N ASN A 32 4.08 16.72 5.19
CA ASN A 32 4.61 16.83 3.83
C ASN A 32 3.89 17.96 3.10
N GLU A 33 4.59 19.05 2.85
CA GLU A 33 4.05 20.23 2.16
C GLU A 33 3.73 19.99 0.68
N ASP A 34 4.26 18.92 0.07
CA ASP A 34 3.98 18.57 -1.32
C ASP A 34 2.57 18.02 -1.52
N ILE A 35 1.88 17.65 -0.42
CA ILE A 35 0.51 17.14 -0.51
C ILE A 35 -0.45 18.32 -0.79
N ASP A 36 -1.13 18.22 -1.93
CA ASP A 36 -2.18 19.16 -2.32
C ASP A 36 -3.53 18.57 -1.91
N VAL A 37 -4.06 19.01 -0.77
CA VAL A 37 -5.31 18.51 -0.20
C VAL A 37 -6.49 18.64 -1.18
N SER A 38 -6.49 19.68 -2.03
CA SER A 38 -7.54 19.86 -3.03
C SER A 38 -7.58 18.76 -4.09
N ARG A 39 -6.48 18.02 -4.24
CA ARG A 39 -6.34 16.90 -5.20
C ARG A 39 -6.48 15.53 -4.56
N SER A 40 -6.64 15.44 -3.24
CA SER A 40 -6.70 14.15 -2.53
C SER A 40 -7.87 13.27 -2.97
N HIS A 41 -8.94 13.86 -3.52
CA HIS A 41 -10.06 13.11 -4.11
C HIS A 41 -9.67 12.31 -5.36
N LEU A 42 -8.52 12.59 -5.95
CA LEU A 42 -7.99 11.86 -7.11
C LEU A 42 -7.25 10.58 -6.71
N ASN A 43 -6.97 10.41 -5.40
CA ASN A 43 -6.32 9.20 -4.89
C ASN A 43 -7.28 8.02 -4.98
N TYR A 44 -6.74 6.81 -5.15
CA TYR A 44 -7.56 5.60 -5.25
C TYR A 44 -6.82 4.40 -4.68
N ASP A 45 -7.58 3.37 -4.33
CA ASP A 45 -7.05 2.09 -3.83
C ASP A 45 -7.41 0.99 -4.83
N LEU A 46 -6.41 0.24 -5.28
CA LEU A 46 -6.60 -0.86 -6.23
C LEU A 46 -7.10 -2.15 -5.58
N VAL A 47 -7.20 -2.17 -4.25
CA VAL A 47 -7.76 -3.32 -3.50
C VAL A 47 -9.20 -2.99 -3.10
N ALA A 48 -10.15 -3.81 -3.56
CA ALA A 48 -11.56 -3.65 -3.24
C ALA A 48 -11.99 -4.58 -2.11
N GLY A 49 -13.14 -4.29 -1.49
CA GLY A 49 -13.79 -5.17 -0.51
C GLY A 49 -13.16 -5.17 0.88
N ARG A 50 -12.31 -4.22 1.16
CA ARG A 50 -11.61 -4.06 2.44
C ARG A 50 -12.32 -3.01 3.30
N THR A 51 -12.18 -3.13 4.63
CA THR A 51 -12.61 -2.06 5.54
C THR A 51 -11.66 -0.87 5.46
N ASP A 52 -12.11 0.32 5.83
CA ASP A 52 -11.28 1.53 5.84
C ASP A 52 -10.17 1.49 6.89
N ASN A 53 -10.26 0.61 7.87
CA ASN A 53 -9.27 0.47 8.93
C ASN A 53 -8.25 -0.60 8.54
N PHE A 54 -7.06 -0.18 8.16
CA PHE A 54 -5.99 -1.09 7.74
C PHE A 54 -5.62 -2.10 8.83
N LYS A 55 -5.50 -1.64 10.06
CA LYS A 55 -5.13 -2.53 11.18
C LYS A 55 -6.17 -3.63 11.38
N THR A 56 -7.45 -3.27 11.42
CA THR A 56 -8.55 -4.22 11.60
C THR A 56 -8.59 -5.25 10.47
N ASP A 57 -8.50 -4.79 9.22
CA ASP A 57 -8.51 -5.67 8.05
C ASP A 57 -7.32 -6.64 8.07
N ILE A 58 -6.13 -6.12 8.30
CA ILE A 58 -4.90 -6.92 8.26
C ILE A 58 -4.84 -7.92 9.38
N GLU A 59 -5.19 -7.54 10.60
CA GLU A 59 -5.22 -8.45 11.74
C GLU A 59 -6.24 -9.57 11.54
N ALA A 60 -7.43 -9.24 11.02
CA ALA A 60 -8.46 -10.25 10.71
C ALA A 60 -7.96 -11.22 9.64
N TYR A 61 -7.37 -10.71 8.57
CA TYR A 61 -6.82 -11.53 7.50
C TYR A 61 -5.74 -12.50 8.02
N ILE A 62 -4.81 -11.97 8.83
CA ILE A 62 -3.74 -12.80 9.40
C ILE A 62 -4.32 -13.88 10.31
N ASN A 63 -5.24 -13.53 11.20
CA ASN A 63 -5.83 -14.48 12.15
C ASN A 63 -6.65 -15.58 11.45
N GLU A 64 -7.31 -15.25 10.34
CA GLU A 64 -8.10 -16.21 9.57
C GLU A 64 -7.22 -17.17 8.76
N ASN A 65 -6.02 -16.76 8.37
CA ASN A 65 -5.20 -17.49 7.41
C ASN A 65 -3.91 -18.09 7.98
N LYS A 66 -3.44 -17.63 9.13
CA LYS A 66 -2.19 -18.12 9.70
C LYS A 66 -2.27 -19.60 10.07
N ALA A 67 -1.18 -20.33 9.82
CA ALA A 67 -1.11 -21.76 10.11
C ALA A 67 -1.10 -22.05 11.62
N SER A 68 -0.47 -21.20 12.41
CA SER A 68 -0.38 -21.37 13.86
C SER A 68 -1.66 -20.92 14.56
N LYS A 69 -2.09 -21.67 15.57
CA LYS A 69 -3.20 -21.29 16.46
C LYS A 69 -2.79 -20.30 17.55
N ARG A 70 -1.49 -20.08 17.71
CA ARG A 70 -0.98 -19.12 18.70
C ARG A 70 -1.29 -17.69 18.28
N ALA A 71 -1.51 -16.82 19.28
CA ALA A 71 -1.66 -15.40 19.03
C ALA A 71 -0.41 -14.84 18.35
N VAL A 72 -0.58 -13.89 17.44
CA VAL A 72 0.53 -13.16 16.82
C VAL A 72 1.23 -12.33 17.89
N ARG A 73 2.56 -12.36 17.91
CA ARG A 73 3.32 -11.54 18.85
C ARG A 73 3.04 -10.06 18.62
N LYS A 74 3.01 -9.30 19.72
CA LYS A 74 2.73 -7.87 19.69
C LYS A 74 3.71 -7.09 18.81
N ASP A 75 4.96 -7.54 18.73
CA ASP A 75 6.03 -6.89 17.97
C ASP A 75 6.28 -7.51 16.59
N ALA A 76 5.38 -8.40 16.14
CA ALA A 76 5.51 -9.03 14.84
C ALA A 76 5.36 -8.02 13.70
N VAL A 77 6.11 -8.23 12.62
CA VAL A 77 5.92 -7.52 11.37
C VAL A 77 4.66 -8.06 10.70
N LEU A 78 3.65 -7.21 10.55
CA LEU A 78 2.36 -7.60 9.96
C LEU A 78 2.31 -7.29 8.46
N VAL A 79 3.04 -6.29 8.02
CA VAL A 79 2.99 -5.81 6.64
C VAL A 79 4.38 -5.37 6.19
N ASN A 80 4.74 -5.75 4.98
CA ASN A 80 5.80 -5.08 4.23
C ASN A 80 5.13 -4.07 3.33
N GLU A 81 5.38 -2.78 3.56
CA GLU A 81 4.86 -1.74 2.69
C GLU A 81 5.90 -1.36 1.65
N TRP A 82 5.49 -1.42 0.40
CA TRP A 82 6.28 -0.98 -0.74
C TRP A 82 5.80 0.38 -1.20
N VAL A 83 6.73 1.30 -1.41
CA VAL A 83 6.48 2.56 -2.11
C VAL A 83 7.01 2.40 -3.52
N LEU A 84 6.11 2.50 -4.49
CA LEU A 84 6.38 2.20 -5.89
C LEU A 84 6.09 3.43 -6.73
N THR A 85 7.08 3.87 -7.51
CA THR A 85 6.95 5.06 -8.34
C THR A 85 7.98 5.06 -9.48
N SER A 86 7.99 6.13 -10.25
CA SER A 86 9.02 6.44 -11.22
C SER A 86 9.32 7.95 -11.10
N ASP A 87 10.09 8.49 -12.02
CA ASP A 87 10.36 9.92 -12.02
C ASP A 87 9.16 10.72 -12.55
N LYS A 88 9.11 12.00 -12.18
CA LYS A 88 8.02 12.88 -12.59
C LYS A 88 7.90 12.99 -14.11
N SER A 89 9.03 13.04 -14.83
CA SER A 89 9.01 13.18 -16.29
C SER A 89 8.38 11.96 -16.98
N PHE A 90 8.49 10.78 -16.39
CA PHE A 90 7.81 9.59 -16.89
C PHE A 90 6.28 9.75 -16.82
N PHE A 91 5.76 10.15 -15.65
CA PHE A 91 4.33 10.32 -15.46
C PHE A 91 3.76 11.52 -16.23
N ASP A 92 4.54 12.58 -16.43
CA ASP A 92 4.11 13.74 -17.19
C ASP A 92 3.75 13.40 -18.64
N LYS A 93 4.29 12.31 -19.18
CA LYS A 93 4.02 11.83 -20.54
C LYS A 93 2.80 10.91 -20.61
N LEU A 94 2.22 10.55 -19.47
CA LEU A 94 1.10 9.61 -19.39
C LEU A 94 -0.20 10.35 -19.10
N SER A 95 -1.31 9.84 -19.67
CA SER A 95 -2.64 10.22 -19.23
C SER A 95 -2.92 9.64 -17.85
N ASP A 96 -3.99 10.11 -17.19
CA ASP A 96 -4.41 9.54 -15.90
C ASP A 96 -4.75 8.05 -16.03
N ASP A 97 -5.39 7.64 -17.14
CA ASP A 97 -5.69 6.22 -17.39
C ASP A 97 -4.42 5.40 -17.59
N GLU A 98 -3.43 5.92 -18.30
CA GLU A 98 -2.15 5.24 -18.49
C GLU A 98 -1.37 5.14 -17.18
N THR A 99 -1.43 6.16 -16.34
CA THR A 99 -0.82 6.14 -15.01
C THR A 99 -1.46 5.05 -14.13
N LYS A 100 -2.79 4.95 -14.16
CA LYS A 100 -3.51 3.90 -13.43
C LYS A 100 -3.11 2.52 -13.92
N ARG A 101 -3.03 2.33 -15.24
CA ARG A 101 -2.61 1.07 -15.83
C ARG A 101 -1.18 0.69 -15.41
N TYR A 102 -0.29 1.66 -15.31
CA TYR A 102 1.06 1.43 -14.81
C TYR A 102 1.03 0.82 -13.40
N PHE A 103 0.26 1.41 -12.48
CA PHE A 103 0.18 0.90 -11.12
C PHE A 103 -0.57 -0.43 -11.03
N GLU A 104 -1.58 -0.65 -11.86
CA GLU A 104 -2.26 -1.94 -11.95
C GLU A 104 -1.29 -3.05 -12.39
N THR A 105 -0.44 -2.76 -13.38
CA THR A 105 0.58 -3.70 -13.87
C THR A 105 1.62 -4.01 -12.80
N VAL A 106 2.06 -2.99 -12.06
CA VAL A 106 2.98 -3.18 -10.93
C VAL A 106 2.34 -4.07 -9.86
N LYS A 107 1.07 -3.82 -9.53
CA LYS A 107 0.34 -4.66 -8.56
C LYS A 107 0.25 -6.11 -9.03
N GLU A 108 -0.02 -6.35 -10.31
CA GLU A 108 -0.08 -7.71 -10.86
C GLU A 108 1.25 -8.43 -10.71
N TYR A 109 2.36 -7.74 -10.95
CA TYR A 109 3.69 -8.32 -10.76
C TYR A 109 3.91 -8.78 -9.31
N PHE A 110 3.54 -7.95 -8.35
CA PHE A 110 3.65 -8.31 -6.93
C PHE A 110 2.67 -9.41 -6.54
N ALA A 111 1.46 -9.41 -7.12
CA ALA A 111 0.49 -10.48 -6.88
C ALA A 111 1.01 -11.83 -7.35
N ASP A 112 1.67 -11.87 -8.50
CA ASP A 112 2.27 -13.10 -9.05
C ASP A 112 3.41 -13.63 -8.18
N ASN A 113 4.12 -12.75 -7.49
CA ASN A 113 5.29 -13.12 -6.69
C ASN A 113 4.96 -13.39 -5.21
N PHE A 114 3.94 -12.74 -4.66
CA PHE A 114 3.65 -12.77 -3.22
C PHE A 114 2.25 -13.25 -2.88
N GLY A 115 1.41 -13.49 -3.88
CA GLY A 115 0.00 -13.85 -3.70
C GLY A 115 -0.90 -12.62 -3.65
N ASP A 116 -1.92 -12.59 -4.51
CA ASP A 116 -2.85 -11.46 -4.60
C ASP A 116 -3.60 -11.24 -3.27
N GLU A 117 -3.98 -12.31 -2.60
CA GLU A 117 -4.69 -12.25 -1.31
C GLU A 117 -3.86 -11.62 -0.20
N ASN A 118 -2.54 -11.67 -0.28
CA ASN A 118 -1.64 -11.06 0.70
C ASN A 118 -1.48 -9.56 0.51
N ILE A 119 -1.87 -9.02 -0.63
CA ILE A 119 -1.88 -7.58 -0.87
C ILE A 119 -3.15 -7.01 -0.25
N ARG A 120 -2.99 -6.28 0.86
CA ARG A 120 -4.13 -5.81 1.64
C ARG A 120 -4.53 -4.37 1.35
N TYR A 121 -3.63 -3.59 0.78
CA TYR A 121 -3.96 -2.27 0.23
C TYR A 121 -2.96 -1.91 -0.87
N ALA A 122 -3.42 -1.08 -1.79
CA ALA A 122 -2.59 -0.55 -2.87
C ALA A 122 -3.10 0.86 -3.22
N VAL A 123 -2.73 1.82 -2.38
CA VAL A 123 -3.22 3.20 -2.46
C VAL A 123 -2.32 4.02 -3.37
N VAL A 124 -2.89 4.59 -4.41
CA VAL A 124 -2.19 5.48 -5.33
C VAL A 124 -2.48 6.92 -4.94
N HIS A 125 -1.41 7.67 -4.67
CA HIS A 125 -1.48 9.10 -4.35
C HIS A 125 -1.23 9.93 -5.60
N MET A 126 -2.25 10.68 -6.01
CA MET A 126 -2.21 11.62 -7.13
C MET A 126 -2.16 13.08 -6.66
N ASP A 127 -2.08 13.29 -5.35
CA ASP A 127 -2.14 14.59 -4.70
C ASP A 127 -0.77 15.15 -4.30
N GLU A 128 0.29 14.59 -4.85
CA GLU A 128 1.66 15.05 -4.65
C GLU A 128 2.32 15.31 -6.00
N LYS A 129 3.54 15.82 -6.00
CA LYS A 129 4.25 16.20 -7.25
C LYS A 129 4.43 15.01 -8.19
N THR A 130 4.68 13.84 -7.64
CA THR A 130 4.90 12.62 -8.42
C THR A 130 3.94 11.54 -7.96
N PRO A 131 3.14 10.96 -8.89
CA PRO A 131 2.28 9.82 -8.54
C PRO A 131 3.09 8.67 -7.95
N HIS A 132 2.58 8.06 -6.89
CA HIS A 132 3.22 6.89 -6.28
C HIS A 132 2.18 6.01 -5.60
N MET A 133 2.52 4.74 -5.42
CA MET A 133 1.64 3.76 -4.81
C MET A 133 2.26 3.23 -3.51
N HIS A 134 1.45 3.23 -2.46
CA HIS A 134 1.76 2.53 -1.21
C HIS A 134 1.03 1.19 -1.23
N MET A 135 1.78 0.09 -1.24
CA MET A 135 1.21 -1.25 -1.32
C MET A 135 1.65 -2.07 -0.11
N GLY A 136 0.67 -2.52 0.67
CA GLY A 136 0.91 -3.32 1.86
C GLY A 136 0.69 -4.80 1.61
N ILE A 137 1.71 -5.60 1.88
CA ILE A 137 1.69 -7.05 1.67
C ILE A 137 1.94 -7.75 3.00
N VAL A 138 1.05 -8.68 3.38
CA VAL A 138 1.28 -9.54 4.54
C VAL A 138 2.36 -10.56 4.16
N PRO A 139 3.46 -10.63 4.94
CA PRO A 139 4.62 -11.44 4.54
C PRO A 139 4.46 -12.94 4.89
N PHE A 140 3.33 -13.52 4.56
CA PHE A 140 3.14 -14.95 4.70
C PHE A 140 4.07 -15.72 3.76
N ASP A 141 4.75 -16.74 4.29
CA ASP A 141 5.44 -17.73 3.46
C ASP A 141 4.43 -18.73 2.87
N ASP A 142 4.93 -19.72 2.12
CA ASP A 142 4.09 -20.74 1.50
C ASP A 142 3.36 -21.61 2.54
N ASP A 143 3.87 -21.67 3.77
CA ASP A 143 3.26 -22.40 4.88
C ASP A 143 2.34 -21.52 5.74
N LYS A 144 2.01 -20.31 5.29
CA LYS A 144 1.17 -19.33 6.01
C LYS A 144 1.76 -18.92 7.36
N LYS A 145 3.08 -18.78 7.41
CA LYS A 145 3.81 -18.25 8.57
C LYS A 145 4.31 -16.84 8.26
N LEU A 146 4.21 -15.98 9.25
CA LEU A 146 4.77 -14.63 9.16
C LEU A 146 6.28 -14.61 9.25
#